data_8b60a8fde1467c5e8df331659dc7a0b4
#
_entry.id   8b60a8fde1467c5e8df331659dc7a0b4
#
_cell.length_a   1.000
_cell.length_b   1.000
_cell.length_c   1.000
_cell.angle_alpha   90.00
_cell.angle_beta   90.00
_cell.angle_gamma   90.00
#
_symmetry.space_group_name_H-M   'P 1'
#
loop_
_entity.id
_entity.type
_entity.pdbx_description
1 polymer ?
#
loop_
_entity_poly.entity_id
_entity_poly.type
_entity_poly.pdbx_seq_one_letter_code
_entity_poly.pdbx_strand_id
1 'polypeptide(L)'
;DLAQKGLKVLIVERNNYLGGGFWIGGYLMNKVTVRAPAQEILSELGVPYMEYVEGLYVADGPHACSKLIAAACDAGVKIANMTVFEDLVLREKNRVSGVVINWTPVQALPRQITCVDPVALESKLVIDSTGHDACVVMKLEERGLIKTAGYGAMWVEQSEDLVVEHTGEVHPGLIGMGRASSNTLGLPRMGPTYGSMRLSGKKGAEVALEKLNQ
;
A
#
# COMPACT_ATOMS: atom_id res chain seq x y z
N ASP A 1 3.68 9.64 -8.05
CA ASP A 1 3.89 10.95 -7.41
C ASP A 1 5.33 11.10 -6.88
N LEU A 2 5.79 10.30 -5.89
CA LEU A 2 7.13 10.45 -5.29
C LEU A 2 8.26 10.37 -6.33
N ALA A 3 8.23 9.38 -7.21
CA ALA A 3 9.24 9.22 -8.26
C ALA A 3 9.19 10.37 -9.27
N GLN A 4 8.01 10.88 -9.62
CA GLN A 4 7.84 12.07 -10.46
C GLN A 4 8.44 13.34 -9.83
N LYS A 5 8.59 13.36 -8.50
CA LYS A 5 9.29 14.42 -7.75
C LYS A 5 10.79 14.18 -7.60
N GLY A 6 11.33 13.19 -8.34
CA GLY A 6 12.77 12.89 -8.35
C GLY A 6 13.27 12.02 -7.19
N LEU A 7 12.38 11.48 -6.37
CA LEU A 7 12.77 10.58 -5.28
C LEU A 7 13.08 9.17 -5.79
N LYS A 8 14.03 8.50 -5.16
CA LYS A 8 14.32 7.08 -5.41
C LYS A 8 13.28 6.25 -4.67
N VAL A 9 12.39 5.60 -5.41
CA VAL A 9 11.31 4.77 -4.86
C VAL A 9 11.53 3.31 -5.24
N LEU A 10 11.44 2.43 -4.25
CA LEU A 10 11.41 0.98 -4.42
C LEU A 10 10.08 0.43 -3.91
N ILE A 11 9.38 -0.34 -4.74
CA ILE A 11 8.24 -1.15 -4.34
C ILE A 11 8.73 -2.58 -4.09
N VAL A 12 8.43 -3.10 -2.90
CA VAL A 12 8.64 -4.51 -2.54
C VAL A 12 7.29 -5.22 -2.60
N GLU A 13 7.19 -6.25 -3.41
CA GLU A 13 5.96 -7.03 -3.63
C GLU A 13 6.25 -8.53 -3.50
N ARG A 14 5.52 -9.21 -2.63
CA ARG A 14 5.72 -10.64 -2.40
C ARG A 14 5.26 -11.53 -3.56
N ASN A 15 4.30 -11.07 -4.33
CA ASN A 15 3.80 -11.80 -5.49
C ASN A 15 4.66 -11.53 -6.73
N ASN A 16 4.42 -12.27 -7.79
CA ASN A 16 5.04 -12.05 -9.09
C ASN A 16 4.43 -10.87 -9.87
N TYR A 17 3.35 -10.28 -9.36
CA TYR A 17 2.64 -9.14 -9.95
C TYR A 17 2.25 -8.12 -8.89
N LEU A 18 2.17 -6.86 -9.28
CA LEU A 18 1.74 -5.75 -8.44
C LEU A 18 0.21 -5.60 -8.48
N GLY A 19 -0.34 -4.85 -7.53
CA GLY A 19 -1.73 -4.42 -7.54
C GLY A 19 -2.69 -5.30 -6.73
N GLY A 20 -2.25 -6.47 -6.26
CA GLY A 20 -3.03 -7.32 -5.37
C GLY A 20 -4.46 -7.57 -5.85
N GLY A 21 -5.44 -7.34 -5.00
CA GLY A 21 -6.85 -7.54 -5.31
C GLY A 21 -7.45 -6.59 -6.36
N PHE A 22 -6.71 -5.58 -6.79
CA PHE A 22 -7.17 -4.66 -7.81
C PHE A 22 -7.38 -5.32 -9.19
N TRP A 23 -6.62 -6.38 -9.48
CA TRP A 23 -6.77 -7.17 -10.70
C TRP A 23 -8.14 -7.82 -10.85
N ILE A 24 -8.66 -8.37 -9.78
CA ILE A 24 -9.94 -9.10 -9.78
C ILE A 24 -11.12 -8.17 -9.46
N GLY A 25 -10.82 -6.98 -8.98
CA GLY A 25 -11.85 -6.02 -8.60
C GLY A 25 -12.71 -6.51 -7.44
N GLY A 26 -13.87 -5.89 -7.28
CA GLY A 26 -14.88 -6.38 -6.36
C GLY A 26 -15.63 -7.59 -6.94
N TYR A 27 -16.10 -8.45 -6.07
CA TYR A 27 -16.97 -9.58 -6.43
C TYR A 27 -16.36 -10.57 -7.46
N LEU A 28 -15.03 -10.60 -7.62
CA LEU A 28 -14.34 -11.47 -8.59
C LEU A 28 -14.81 -11.28 -10.06
N MET A 29 -15.28 -10.09 -10.42
CA MET A 29 -15.84 -9.81 -11.74
C MET A 29 -14.91 -8.98 -12.63
N ASN A 30 -13.66 -8.77 -12.21
CA ASN A 30 -12.70 -7.93 -12.91
C ASN A 30 -13.18 -6.47 -13.09
N LYS A 31 -14.10 -6.03 -12.24
CA LYS A 31 -14.61 -4.66 -12.22
C LYS A 31 -14.20 -3.99 -10.91
N VAL A 32 -13.75 -2.75 -11.03
CA VAL A 32 -13.47 -1.91 -9.89
C VAL A 32 -14.51 -0.82 -9.80
N THR A 33 -14.98 -0.59 -8.58
CA THR A 33 -15.85 0.54 -8.29
C THR A 33 -15.07 1.62 -7.57
N VAL A 34 -15.31 2.86 -7.92
CA VAL A 34 -14.72 4.04 -7.27
C VAL A 34 -15.78 5.07 -7.02
N ARG A 35 -15.76 5.68 -5.84
CA ARG A 35 -16.60 6.85 -5.51
C ARG A 35 -15.91 8.14 -5.93
N ALA A 36 -16.70 9.15 -6.26
CA ALA A 36 -16.18 10.49 -6.47
C ALA A 36 -15.39 10.97 -5.22
N PRO A 37 -14.29 11.72 -5.38
CA PRO A 37 -13.69 12.20 -6.62
C PRO A 37 -12.62 11.25 -7.23
N ALA A 38 -12.49 10.01 -6.76
CA ALA A 38 -11.41 9.10 -7.15
C ALA A 38 -11.44 8.67 -8.64
N GLN A 39 -12.54 8.87 -9.36
CA GLN A 39 -12.62 8.64 -10.80
C GLN A 39 -11.66 9.56 -11.60
N GLU A 40 -11.28 10.69 -11.04
CA GLU A 40 -10.29 11.59 -11.66
C GLU A 40 -8.95 10.88 -11.91
N ILE A 41 -8.57 9.97 -11.01
CA ILE A 41 -7.34 9.18 -11.18
C ILE A 41 -7.46 8.20 -12.35
N LEU A 42 -8.66 7.66 -12.61
CA LEU A 42 -8.90 6.84 -13.79
C LEU A 42 -8.75 7.68 -15.06
N SER A 43 -9.27 8.92 -15.05
CA SER A 43 -9.11 9.88 -16.14
C SER A 43 -7.64 10.23 -16.38
N GLU A 44 -6.89 10.53 -15.33
CA GLU A 44 -5.44 10.82 -15.39
C GLU A 44 -4.65 9.67 -16.04
N LEU A 45 -5.06 8.43 -15.77
CA LEU A 45 -4.44 7.21 -16.31
C LEU A 45 -4.94 6.83 -17.71
N GLY A 46 -5.95 7.55 -18.25
CA GLY A 46 -6.59 7.20 -19.51
C GLY A 46 -7.34 5.85 -19.44
N VAL A 47 -7.96 5.55 -18.32
CA VAL A 47 -8.78 4.35 -18.13
C VAL A 47 -10.25 4.69 -18.39
N PRO A 48 -10.92 4.06 -19.34
CA PRO A 48 -12.35 4.23 -19.54
C PRO A 48 -13.15 3.77 -18.31
N TYR A 49 -14.15 4.52 -17.94
CA TYR A 49 -15.09 4.18 -16.88
C TYR A 49 -16.50 4.67 -17.23
N MET A 50 -17.48 4.15 -16.54
CA MET A 50 -18.88 4.59 -16.67
C MET A 50 -19.43 4.94 -15.28
N GLU A 51 -20.27 5.94 -15.24
CA GLU A 51 -21.08 6.23 -14.05
C GLU A 51 -22.24 5.23 -13.99
N TYR A 52 -22.32 4.52 -12.87
CA TYR A 52 -23.39 3.52 -12.65
C TYR A 52 -24.59 4.14 -11.95
N VAL A 53 -24.32 4.90 -10.91
CA VAL A 53 -25.26 5.79 -10.21
C VAL A 53 -24.49 7.05 -9.85
N GLU A 54 -25.18 8.12 -9.52
CA GLU A 54 -24.56 9.40 -9.19
C GLU A 54 -23.43 9.24 -8.17
N GLY A 55 -22.23 9.68 -8.56
CA GLY A 55 -21.02 9.63 -7.73
C GLY A 55 -20.37 8.24 -7.58
N LEU A 56 -20.87 7.19 -8.24
CA LEU A 56 -20.28 5.86 -8.26
C LEU A 56 -19.92 5.44 -9.70
N TYR A 57 -18.65 5.15 -9.89
CA TYR A 57 -18.07 4.82 -11.20
C TYR A 57 -17.54 3.40 -11.24
N VAL A 58 -17.60 2.78 -12.41
CA VAL A 58 -17.14 1.41 -12.66
C VAL A 58 -16.14 1.41 -13.81
N ALA A 59 -15.02 0.74 -13.60
CA ALA A 59 -13.99 0.54 -14.61
C ALA A 59 -13.59 -0.95 -14.69
N ASP A 60 -12.85 -1.30 -15.74
CA ASP A 60 -12.23 -2.62 -15.85
C ASP A 60 -11.00 -2.68 -14.92
N GLY A 61 -10.99 -3.67 -14.03
CA GLY A 61 -9.93 -3.82 -13.03
C GLY A 61 -8.56 -4.09 -13.64
N PRO A 62 -8.41 -5.11 -14.50
CA PRO A 62 -7.16 -5.40 -15.19
C PRO A 62 -6.61 -4.20 -15.98
N HIS A 63 -7.47 -3.49 -16.71
CA HIS A 63 -7.07 -2.31 -17.46
C HIS A 63 -6.56 -1.20 -16.52
N ALA A 64 -7.33 -0.87 -15.48
CA ALA A 64 -6.94 0.17 -14.53
C ALA A 64 -5.65 -0.19 -13.76
N CYS A 65 -5.51 -1.46 -13.36
CA CYS A 65 -4.31 -1.95 -12.68
C CYS A 65 -3.07 -1.87 -13.58
N SER A 66 -3.18 -2.33 -14.84
CA SER A 66 -2.09 -2.28 -15.82
C SER A 66 -1.63 -0.85 -16.10
N LYS A 67 -2.57 0.07 -16.27
CA LYS A 67 -2.26 1.50 -16.49
C LYS A 67 -1.54 2.12 -15.30
N LEU A 68 -1.98 1.78 -14.08
CA LEU A 68 -1.32 2.28 -12.87
C LEU A 68 0.11 1.76 -12.74
N ILE A 69 0.33 0.47 -13.02
CA ILE A 69 1.66 -0.14 -12.98
C ILE A 69 2.56 0.50 -14.03
N ALA A 70 2.06 0.65 -15.26
CA ALA A 70 2.80 1.31 -16.34
C ALA A 70 3.20 2.74 -15.94
N ALA A 71 2.27 3.53 -15.42
CA ALA A 71 2.55 4.89 -14.97
C ALA A 71 3.60 4.94 -13.83
N ALA A 72 3.61 3.95 -12.94
CA ALA A 72 4.65 3.84 -11.90
C ALA A 72 6.02 3.53 -12.50
N CYS A 73 6.09 2.62 -13.47
CA CYS A 73 7.32 2.28 -14.18
C CYS A 73 7.86 3.48 -14.98
N ASP A 74 6.98 4.17 -15.72
CA ASP A 74 7.33 5.34 -16.52
C ASP A 74 7.86 6.50 -15.65
N ALA A 75 7.36 6.59 -14.40
CA ALA A 75 7.86 7.53 -13.42
C ALA A 75 9.23 7.13 -12.82
N GLY A 76 9.79 5.97 -13.18
CA GLY A 76 11.10 5.50 -12.74
C GLY A 76 11.09 4.76 -11.39
N VAL A 77 9.95 4.32 -10.91
CA VAL A 77 9.86 3.46 -9.71
C VAL A 77 10.60 2.14 -9.97
N LYS A 78 11.43 1.72 -9.01
CA LYS A 78 12.02 0.38 -9.02
C LYS A 78 11.07 -0.61 -8.37
N ILE A 79 11.01 -1.82 -8.92
CA ILE A 79 10.11 -2.88 -8.47
C ILE A 79 10.94 -4.11 -8.15
N ALA A 80 10.74 -4.64 -6.94
CA ALA A 80 11.24 -5.93 -6.48
C ALA A 80 10.02 -6.83 -6.19
N ASN A 81 9.53 -7.49 -7.23
CA ASN A 81 8.50 -8.52 -7.11
C ASN A 81 9.11 -9.87 -6.70
N MET A 82 8.30 -10.83 -6.29
CA MET A 82 8.74 -12.09 -5.66
C MET A 82 9.66 -11.84 -4.46
N THR A 83 9.47 -10.74 -3.78
CA THR A 83 10.30 -10.28 -2.66
C THR A 83 9.41 -10.01 -1.45
N VAL A 84 9.67 -10.72 -0.37
CA VAL A 84 8.88 -10.62 0.85
C VAL A 84 9.56 -9.69 1.86
N PHE A 85 8.76 -8.90 2.55
CA PHE A 85 9.17 -8.20 3.75
C PHE A 85 9.27 -9.20 4.91
N GLU A 86 10.40 -9.23 5.60
CA GLU A 86 10.62 -10.10 6.76
C GLU A 86 10.70 -9.32 8.07
N ASP A 87 11.36 -8.17 8.06
CA ASP A 87 11.59 -7.41 9.27
C ASP A 87 11.89 -5.92 8.98
N LEU A 88 12.05 -5.14 10.05
CA LEU A 88 12.37 -3.73 10.04
C LEU A 88 13.87 -3.48 10.24
N VAL A 89 14.37 -2.41 9.63
CA VAL A 89 15.61 -1.77 10.04
C VAL A 89 15.27 -0.62 10.99
N LEU A 90 15.62 -0.76 12.26
CA LEU A 90 15.43 0.28 13.27
C LEU A 90 16.77 0.98 13.57
N ARG A 91 16.72 2.26 13.82
CA ARG A 91 17.85 3.09 14.22
C ARG A 91 17.55 3.83 15.53
N GLU A 92 18.28 4.88 15.83
CA GLU A 92 18.16 5.66 17.05
C GLU A 92 16.70 6.00 17.40
N LYS A 93 16.35 5.87 18.66
CA LYS A 93 14.99 6.09 19.19
C LYS A 93 13.92 5.23 18.53
N ASN A 94 14.28 4.03 18.07
CA ASN A 94 13.40 3.08 17.40
C ASN A 94 12.79 3.63 16.09
N ARG A 95 13.41 4.59 15.44
CA ARG A 95 12.98 5.10 14.14
C ARG A 95 13.06 3.98 13.10
N VAL A 96 12.01 3.81 12.32
CA VAL A 96 12.03 2.95 11.13
C VAL A 96 12.91 3.62 10.07
N SER A 97 13.98 2.92 9.67
CA SER A 97 15.00 3.41 8.75
C SER A 97 15.27 2.44 7.59
N GLY A 98 14.34 1.54 7.35
CA GLY A 98 14.40 0.59 6.26
C GLY A 98 13.66 -0.71 6.55
N VAL A 99 13.86 -1.67 5.65
CA VAL A 99 13.20 -2.96 5.69
C VAL A 99 14.22 -4.09 5.46
N VAL A 100 13.92 -5.26 6.02
CA VAL A 100 14.63 -6.51 5.75
C VAL A 100 13.78 -7.33 4.81
N ILE A 101 14.36 -7.79 3.72
CA ILE A 101 13.68 -8.49 2.64
C ILE A 101 14.37 -9.80 2.30
N ASN A 102 13.59 -10.72 1.73
CA ASN A 102 14.10 -11.97 1.16
C ASN A 102 13.28 -12.33 -0.08
N TRP A 103 13.69 -13.33 -0.82
CA TRP A 103 12.90 -13.81 -1.94
C TRP A 103 11.73 -14.67 -1.46
N THR A 104 10.55 -14.40 -1.97
CA THR A 104 9.34 -15.15 -1.61
C THR A 104 9.53 -16.67 -1.75
N PRO A 105 10.19 -17.24 -2.80
CA PRO A 105 10.40 -18.68 -2.91
C PRO A 105 11.23 -19.29 -1.79
N VAL A 106 12.07 -18.51 -1.11
CA VAL A 106 12.89 -18.99 0.01
C VAL A 106 12.02 -19.50 1.16
N GLN A 107 10.85 -18.88 1.37
CA GLN A 107 9.91 -19.31 2.40
C GLN A 107 9.32 -20.71 2.17
N ALA A 108 9.32 -21.19 0.91
CA ALA A 108 8.83 -22.51 0.54
C ALA A 108 9.91 -23.60 0.58
N LEU A 109 11.17 -23.23 0.81
CA LEU A 109 12.26 -24.21 0.85
C LEU A 109 12.24 -25.01 2.16
N PRO A 110 12.61 -26.31 2.13
CA PRO A 110 12.76 -27.10 3.33
C PRO A 110 13.83 -26.52 4.26
N ARG A 111 13.54 -26.47 5.55
CA ARG A 111 14.47 -25.90 6.56
C ARG A 111 15.87 -26.53 6.53
N GLN A 112 15.97 -27.80 6.12
CA GLN A 112 17.23 -28.55 6.09
C GLN A 112 18.23 -28.05 5.04
N ILE A 113 17.74 -27.32 4.02
CA ILE A 113 18.56 -26.82 2.92
C ILE A 113 18.55 -25.30 2.81
N THR A 114 17.88 -24.63 3.74
CA THR A 114 17.76 -23.17 3.73
C THR A 114 18.62 -22.55 4.80
N CYS A 115 19.70 -21.92 4.36
CA CYS A 115 20.34 -20.85 5.10
C CYS A 115 20.54 -19.70 4.11
N VAL A 116 19.45 -18.99 3.79
CA VAL A 116 19.49 -17.83 2.92
C VAL A 116 19.28 -16.61 3.79
N ASP A 117 20.35 -15.84 3.99
CA ASP A 117 20.31 -14.64 4.80
C ASP A 117 19.47 -13.56 4.09
N PRO A 118 18.61 -12.87 4.84
CA PRO A 118 17.84 -11.74 4.29
C PRO A 118 18.74 -10.52 4.05
N VAL A 119 18.25 -9.62 3.21
CA VAL A 119 18.94 -8.39 2.86
C VAL A 119 18.30 -7.20 3.58
N ALA A 120 19.09 -6.43 4.31
CA ALA A 120 18.65 -5.17 4.90
C ALA A 120 18.80 -4.03 3.89
N LEU A 121 17.73 -3.30 3.65
CA LEU A 121 17.70 -2.11 2.80
C LEU A 121 17.40 -0.88 3.65
N GLU A 122 18.30 0.08 3.65
CA GLU A 122 18.07 1.35 4.33
C GLU A 122 17.25 2.32 3.46
N SER A 123 16.38 3.07 4.11
CA SER A 123 15.60 4.13 3.49
C SER A 123 15.36 5.28 4.46
N LYS A 124 15.12 6.46 3.92
CA LYS A 124 14.74 7.63 4.74
C LYS A 124 13.33 7.49 5.31
N LEU A 125 12.48 6.75 4.59
CA LEU A 125 11.08 6.55 4.93
C LEU A 125 10.61 5.19 4.41
N VAL A 126 9.74 4.53 5.17
CA VAL A 126 9.04 3.31 4.77
C VAL A 126 7.54 3.62 4.68
N ILE A 127 6.87 3.05 3.71
CA ILE A 127 5.42 3.18 3.55
C ILE A 127 4.82 1.78 3.61
N ASP A 128 3.97 1.53 4.61
CA ASP A 128 3.20 0.30 4.69
C ASP A 128 1.93 0.42 3.84
N SER A 129 1.91 -0.31 2.73
CA SER A 129 0.76 -0.49 1.85
C SER A 129 0.42 -1.97 1.66
N THR A 130 0.79 -2.81 2.63
CA THR A 130 0.65 -4.27 2.55
C THR A 130 -0.79 -4.76 2.69
N GLY A 131 -1.74 -3.83 2.75
CA GLY A 131 -3.16 -4.14 2.78
C GLY A 131 -3.64 -4.58 4.17
N HIS A 132 -4.49 -5.60 4.22
CA HIS A 132 -5.10 -6.04 5.47
C HIS A 132 -4.09 -6.57 6.49
N ASP A 133 -3.00 -7.14 6.03
CA ASP A 133 -2.00 -7.76 6.88
C ASP A 133 -1.17 -6.71 7.64
N ALA A 134 -1.10 -5.46 7.14
CA ALA A 134 -0.33 -4.37 7.74
C ALA A 134 1.06 -4.85 8.23
N CYS A 135 1.75 -5.63 7.40
CA CYS A 135 2.90 -6.45 7.80
C CYS A 135 4.01 -5.65 8.49
N VAL A 136 4.23 -4.40 8.04
CA VAL A 136 5.28 -3.56 8.58
C VAL A 136 4.89 -3.02 9.96
N VAL A 137 3.64 -2.57 10.11
CA VAL A 137 3.07 -2.11 11.38
C VAL A 137 3.03 -3.26 12.40
N MET A 138 2.61 -4.46 11.97
CA MET A 138 2.55 -5.63 12.85
C MET A 138 3.93 -5.99 13.41
N LYS A 139 5.01 -5.77 12.67
CA LYS A 139 6.38 -5.96 13.18
C LYS A 139 6.77 -4.95 14.27
N LEU A 140 6.23 -3.75 14.26
CA LEU A 140 6.38 -2.80 15.37
C LEU A 140 5.57 -3.23 16.59
N GLU A 141 4.36 -3.76 16.38
CA GLU A 141 3.53 -4.27 17.46
C GLU A 141 4.17 -5.48 18.16
N GLU A 142 4.71 -6.43 17.39
CA GLU A 142 5.47 -7.57 17.94
C GLU A 142 6.63 -7.14 18.87
N ARG A 143 7.17 -5.94 18.64
CA ARG A 143 8.23 -5.32 19.44
C ARG A 143 7.73 -4.43 20.57
N GLY A 144 6.42 -4.30 20.71
CA GLY A 144 5.82 -3.41 21.71
C GLY A 144 6.04 -1.93 21.47
N LEU A 145 6.38 -1.53 20.23
CA LEU A 145 6.64 -0.13 19.88
C LEU A 145 5.39 0.63 19.43
N ILE A 146 4.35 -0.09 19.06
CA ILE A 146 3.03 0.42 18.72
C ILE A 146 1.99 -0.58 19.21
N LYS A 147 0.75 -0.13 19.35
CA LYS A 147 -0.40 -0.99 19.59
C LYS A 147 -1.42 -0.77 18.50
N THR A 148 -1.78 -1.83 17.78
CA THR A 148 -2.82 -1.77 16.77
C THR A 148 -4.21 -1.96 17.38
N ALA A 149 -5.20 -1.38 16.76
CA ALA A 149 -6.60 -1.51 17.21
C ALA A 149 -7.35 -2.63 16.46
N GLY A 150 -6.74 -3.19 15.40
CA GLY A 150 -7.41 -4.13 14.50
C GLY A 150 -8.45 -3.44 13.62
N TYR A 151 -9.37 -4.23 13.05
CA TYR A 151 -10.42 -3.67 12.19
C TYR A 151 -11.71 -3.43 12.96
N GLY A 152 -12.38 -2.32 12.66
CA GLY A 152 -13.76 -2.09 13.04
C GLY A 152 -14.75 -2.93 12.21
N ALA A 153 -16.03 -2.80 12.52
CA ALA A 153 -17.10 -3.42 11.75
C ALA A 153 -17.17 -2.84 10.32
N MET A 154 -17.86 -3.54 9.41
CA MET A 154 -18.00 -3.07 8.04
C MET A 154 -18.93 -1.85 7.97
N TRP A 155 -18.41 -0.76 7.41
CA TRP A 155 -19.13 0.45 7.07
C TRP A 155 -18.39 1.14 5.90
N VAL A 156 -18.81 0.82 4.68
CA VAL A 156 -18.05 1.12 3.47
C VAL A 156 -17.80 2.60 3.27
N GLU A 157 -18.85 3.42 3.32
CA GLU A 157 -18.76 4.85 3.03
C GLU A 157 -17.85 5.56 4.05
N GLN A 158 -18.07 5.29 5.33
CA GLN A 158 -17.24 5.88 6.38
C GLN A 158 -15.79 5.38 6.31
N SER A 159 -15.59 4.11 6.00
CA SER A 159 -14.24 3.56 5.86
C SER A 159 -13.46 4.24 4.75
N GLU A 160 -14.09 4.52 3.62
CA GLU A 160 -13.42 5.17 2.49
C GLU A 160 -12.94 6.57 2.85
N ASP A 161 -13.74 7.34 3.56
CA ASP A 161 -13.40 8.69 3.97
C ASP A 161 -12.29 8.66 5.05
N LEU A 162 -12.47 7.83 6.09
CA LEU A 162 -11.51 7.71 7.20
C LEU A 162 -10.14 7.17 6.77
N VAL A 163 -10.08 6.26 5.80
CA VAL A 163 -8.79 5.75 5.28
C VAL A 163 -7.96 6.89 4.68
N VAL A 164 -8.60 7.79 3.94
CA VAL A 164 -7.92 8.95 3.38
C VAL A 164 -7.52 9.92 4.47
N GLU A 165 -8.46 10.23 5.38
CA GLU A 165 -8.24 11.17 6.49
C GLU A 165 -7.06 10.75 7.38
N HIS A 166 -6.98 9.45 7.71
CA HIS A 166 -6.00 8.90 8.64
C HIS A 166 -4.74 8.32 7.96
N THR A 167 -4.56 8.53 6.66
CA THR A 167 -3.30 8.23 5.99
C THR A 167 -2.21 9.17 6.50
N GLY A 168 -1.13 8.61 7.06
CA GLY A 168 -0.07 9.44 7.64
C GLY A 168 1.00 8.64 8.36
N GLU A 169 1.89 9.35 9.07
CA GLU A 169 2.93 8.74 9.88
C GLU A 169 2.32 8.05 11.11
N VAL A 170 2.51 6.75 11.22
CA VAL A 170 2.02 5.91 12.32
C VAL A 170 3.10 5.63 13.36
N HIS A 171 4.36 5.76 12.97
CA HIS A 171 5.54 5.66 13.82
C HIS A 171 6.67 6.43 13.16
N PRO A 172 7.65 7.00 13.91
CA PRO A 172 8.74 7.72 13.29
C PRO A 172 9.42 6.95 12.16
N GLY A 173 9.38 7.50 10.94
CA GLY A 173 9.92 6.87 9.74
C GLY A 173 9.00 5.87 9.03
N LEU A 174 7.78 5.65 9.53
CA LEU A 174 6.80 4.77 8.91
C LEU A 174 5.47 5.47 8.65
N ILE A 175 5.06 5.50 7.40
CA ILE A 175 3.73 5.94 6.97
C ILE A 175 2.85 4.72 6.76
N GLY A 176 1.64 4.74 7.34
CA GLY A 176 0.58 3.81 7.01
C GLY A 176 -0.33 4.39 5.94
N MET A 177 -0.72 3.60 4.93
CA MET A 177 -1.71 3.99 3.95
C MET A 177 -2.63 2.85 3.53
N GLY A 178 -3.79 3.21 3.01
CA GLY A 178 -4.79 2.25 2.59
C GLY A 178 -5.27 1.38 3.75
N ARG A 179 -5.44 0.10 3.50
CA ARG A 179 -5.98 -0.84 4.50
C ARG A 179 -5.03 -1.11 5.67
N ALA A 180 -3.72 -0.84 5.49
CA ALA A 180 -2.78 -0.91 6.61
C ALA A 180 -3.10 0.14 7.67
N SER A 181 -3.45 1.38 7.27
CA SER A 181 -3.95 2.40 8.22
C SER A 181 -5.22 1.95 8.93
N SER A 182 -6.15 1.31 8.21
CA SER A 182 -7.39 0.83 8.81
C SER A 182 -7.14 -0.18 9.92
N ASN A 183 -6.25 -1.14 9.71
CA ASN A 183 -5.87 -2.13 10.71
C ASN A 183 -5.16 -1.48 11.91
N THR A 184 -4.27 -0.55 11.64
CA THR A 184 -3.51 0.16 12.68
C THR A 184 -4.44 0.92 13.64
N LEU A 185 -5.45 1.60 13.10
CA LEU A 185 -6.24 2.60 13.81
C LEU A 185 -7.66 2.14 14.19
N GLY A 186 -8.03 0.91 13.88
CA GLY A 186 -9.37 0.38 14.20
C GLY A 186 -10.48 0.95 13.32
N LEU A 187 -10.15 1.40 12.12
CA LEU A 187 -11.15 1.98 11.23
C LEU A 187 -12.14 0.93 10.73
N PRO A 188 -13.37 1.32 10.39
CA PRO A 188 -14.33 0.43 9.79
C PRO A 188 -13.77 -0.30 8.58
N ARG A 189 -14.24 -1.51 8.33
CA ARG A 189 -13.86 -2.26 7.13
C ARG A 189 -14.55 -1.67 5.91
N MET A 190 -13.80 -1.59 4.84
CA MET A 190 -14.33 -1.15 3.55
C MET A 190 -14.84 -2.34 2.73
N GLY A 191 -15.77 -2.04 1.84
CA GLY A 191 -16.27 -2.96 0.85
C GLY A 191 -15.37 -3.06 -0.40
N PRO A 192 -15.93 -3.46 -1.54
CA PRO A 192 -15.22 -3.70 -2.78
C PRO A 192 -14.89 -2.42 -3.58
N THR A 193 -14.88 -1.26 -2.96
CA THR A 193 -14.52 0.01 -3.60
C THR A 193 -13.02 0.27 -3.46
N TYR A 194 -12.41 0.86 -4.50
CA TYR A 194 -10.97 1.06 -4.59
C TYR A 194 -10.55 2.53 -4.66
N GLY A 195 -11.51 3.45 -4.65
CA GLY A 195 -11.24 4.89 -4.76
C GLY A 195 -10.38 5.42 -3.63
N SER A 196 -10.75 5.11 -2.40
CA SER A 196 -10.03 5.56 -1.22
C SER A 196 -8.59 5.05 -1.13
N MET A 197 -8.30 3.86 -1.66
CA MET A 197 -6.92 3.34 -1.74
C MET A 197 -6.03 4.25 -2.58
N ARG A 198 -6.59 4.80 -3.65
CA ARG A 198 -5.89 5.70 -4.56
C ARG A 198 -5.69 7.07 -3.96
N LEU A 199 -6.74 7.63 -3.35
CA LEU A 199 -6.67 8.91 -2.67
C LEU A 199 -5.72 8.84 -1.47
N SER A 200 -5.76 7.74 -0.71
CA SER A 200 -4.81 7.46 0.36
C SER A 200 -3.36 7.40 -0.17
N GLY A 201 -3.15 6.80 -1.34
CA GLY A 201 -1.83 6.78 -1.99
C GLY A 201 -1.33 8.18 -2.36
N LYS A 202 -2.19 9.06 -2.89
CA LYS A 202 -1.84 10.47 -3.16
C LYS A 202 -1.48 11.21 -1.86
N LYS A 203 -2.33 11.11 -0.84
CA LYS A 203 -2.07 11.72 0.47
C LYS A 203 -0.81 11.16 1.14
N GLY A 204 -0.59 9.85 1.07
CA GLY A 204 0.63 9.24 1.60
C GLY A 204 1.89 9.77 0.93
N ALA A 205 1.84 10.07 -0.36
CA ALA A 205 2.94 10.70 -1.07
C ALA A 205 3.17 12.17 -0.62
N GLU A 206 2.12 12.93 -0.38
CA GLU A 206 2.20 14.29 0.17
C GLU A 206 2.85 14.30 1.55
N VAL A 207 2.35 13.45 2.46
CA VAL A 207 2.93 13.30 3.81
C VAL A 207 4.40 12.87 3.74
N ALA A 208 4.73 11.95 2.84
CA ALA A 208 6.12 11.52 2.65
C ALA A 208 7.03 12.68 2.21
N LEU A 209 6.57 13.52 1.28
CA LEU A 209 7.32 14.70 0.84
C LEU A 209 7.53 15.70 1.99
N GLU A 210 6.51 15.97 2.78
CA GLU A 210 6.61 16.85 3.95
C GLU A 210 7.65 16.32 4.95
N LYS A 211 7.63 15.01 5.24
CA LYS A 211 8.56 14.37 6.18
C LYS A 211 10.00 14.32 5.68
N LEU A 212 10.20 14.23 4.37
CA LEU A 212 11.53 14.20 3.76
C LEU A 212 12.18 15.60 3.66
N ASN A 213 11.39 16.65 3.76
CA ASN A 213 11.83 18.04 3.71
C ASN A 213 12.08 18.64 5.12
N GLN A 214 11.72 17.93 6.18
CA GLN A 214 12.01 18.26 7.59
C GLN A 214 13.41 17.75 8.00
#